data_86d1d07435f90110389c4d763110f81d
#
_entry.id   86d1d07435f90110389c4d763110f81d
#
_cell.length_a   1.000
_cell.length_b   1.000
_cell.length_c   1.000
_cell.angle_alpha   90.00
_cell.angle_beta   90.00
_cell.angle_gamma   90.00
#
_symmetry.space_group_name_H-M   'P 1'
#
loop_
_entity.id
_entity.type
_entity.pdbx_description
1 polymer ?
#
loop_
_entity_poly.entity_id
_entity_poly.type
_entity_poly.pdbx_seq_one_letter_code
_entity_poly.pdbx_strand_id
1 'polypeptide(L)'
;MTLGPEQMARRVQNDGIVAIVRGDFPAQKILEIGDALLAAPVLVMEVTLNTPGALELIRMLRARFSENMYIGAGTVRTANQFDAAVAAGAQFTVAPGLNPAVVTQARKADILHIPGVYTATEAETASAAGSRLLKLFPANIGGPAYLKALRAPLDDIQFVPTGGIGPDNAAAWARAGAAALGVGSSLVTGPHQPMADLIQRARALRQAWESGNASA
;
A
#
# COMPACT_ATOMS: atom_id res chain seq x y z
N MET A 1 -1.53 15.24 -14.08
CA MET A 1 -1.46 16.03 -12.82
C MET A 1 -1.08 15.12 -11.67
N THR A 2 -0.17 15.54 -10.79
CA THR A 2 0.13 14.78 -9.57
C THR A 2 -0.96 15.07 -8.55
N LEU A 3 -1.57 14.03 -7.96
CA LEU A 3 -2.57 14.21 -6.90
C LEU A 3 -1.86 14.67 -5.63
N GLY A 4 -2.46 15.61 -4.91
CA GLY A 4 -2.01 15.95 -3.56
C GLY A 4 -2.27 14.81 -2.56
N PRO A 5 -1.64 14.85 -1.36
CA PRO A 5 -1.66 13.74 -0.41
C PRO A 5 -3.07 13.33 0.03
N GLU A 6 -3.98 14.26 0.21
CA GLU A 6 -5.38 13.94 0.58
C GLU A 6 -6.14 13.25 -0.57
N GLN A 7 -5.93 13.69 -1.80
CA GLN A 7 -6.56 13.08 -2.96
C GLN A 7 -6.02 11.67 -3.17
N MET A 8 -4.70 11.49 -3.01
CA MET A 8 -4.07 10.18 -3.14
C MET A 8 -4.51 9.23 -2.00
N ALA A 9 -4.63 9.72 -0.76
CA ALA A 9 -5.16 8.93 0.35
C ALA A 9 -6.59 8.45 0.06
N ARG A 10 -7.47 9.33 -0.45
CA ARG A 10 -8.82 8.94 -0.89
C ARG A 10 -8.79 7.89 -2.01
N ARG A 11 -7.84 7.96 -2.94
CA ARG A 11 -7.68 6.93 -3.99
C ARG A 11 -7.31 5.59 -3.39
N VAL A 12 -6.36 5.55 -2.45
CA VAL A 12 -5.99 4.32 -1.72
C VAL A 12 -7.18 3.73 -0.99
N GLN A 13 -7.95 4.56 -0.28
CA GLN A 13 -9.14 4.13 0.46
C GLN A 13 -10.26 3.62 -0.44
N ASN A 14 -10.54 4.32 -1.55
CA ASN A 14 -11.58 3.93 -2.50
C ASN A 14 -11.23 2.63 -3.25
N ASP A 15 -9.95 2.42 -3.57
CA ASP A 15 -9.48 1.14 -4.11
C ASP A 15 -9.57 0.05 -3.03
N GLY A 16 -9.17 0.34 -1.80
CA GLY A 16 -9.20 -0.59 -0.68
C GLY A 16 -8.09 -1.63 -0.71
N ILE A 17 -7.32 -1.74 -1.77
CA ILE A 17 -6.22 -2.71 -1.93
C ILE A 17 -4.98 -2.00 -2.46
N VAL A 18 -3.87 -2.16 -1.76
CA VAL A 18 -2.53 -1.77 -2.23
C VAL A 18 -1.75 -3.05 -2.53
N ALA A 19 -1.52 -3.34 -3.81
CA ALA A 19 -0.73 -4.48 -4.23
C ALA A 19 0.77 -4.19 -3.99
N ILE A 20 1.45 -5.05 -3.26
CA ILE A 20 2.86 -4.90 -2.90
C ILE A 20 3.69 -5.87 -3.73
N VAL A 21 4.57 -5.33 -4.58
CA VAL A 21 5.53 -6.11 -5.37
C VAL A 21 6.90 -6.04 -4.72
N ARG A 22 7.40 -7.21 -4.34
CA ARG A 22 8.69 -7.39 -3.68
C ARG A 22 9.37 -8.65 -4.19
N GLY A 23 10.60 -8.54 -4.62
CA GLY A 23 11.40 -9.67 -5.09
C GLY A 23 12.19 -9.32 -6.33
N ASP A 24 12.90 -10.30 -6.88
CA ASP A 24 13.63 -10.15 -8.13
C ASP A 24 12.71 -10.51 -9.30
N PHE A 25 12.34 -9.51 -10.07
CA PHE A 25 11.43 -9.66 -11.21
C PHE A 25 12.08 -9.10 -12.48
N PRO A 26 12.03 -9.84 -13.60
CA PRO A 26 12.32 -9.25 -14.90
C PRO A 26 11.39 -8.04 -15.17
N ALA A 27 11.92 -7.00 -15.78
CA ALA A 27 11.16 -5.76 -16.05
C ALA A 27 9.84 -6.03 -16.80
N GLN A 28 9.87 -6.91 -17.80
CA GLN A 28 8.67 -7.31 -18.54
C GLN A 28 7.61 -7.93 -17.62
N LYS A 29 8.04 -8.74 -16.65
CA LYS A 29 7.12 -9.38 -15.70
C LYS A 29 6.41 -8.37 -14.79
N ILE A 30 7.09 -7.31 -14.42
CA ILE A 30 6.49 -6.21 -13.64
C ILE A 30 5.36 -5.51 -14.43
N LEU A 31 5.55 -5.30 -15.73
CA LEU A 31 4.50 -4.74 -16.58
C LEU A 31 3.31 -5.69 -16.72
N GLU A 32 3.55 -6.99 -16.90
CA GLU A 32 2.50 -8.01 -16.93
C GLU A 32 1.71 -8.07 -15.60
N ILE A 33 2.38 -7.93 -14.45
CA ILE A 33 1.73 -7.82 -13.14
C ILE A 33 0.81 -6.60 -13.11
N GLY A 34 1.26 -5.44 -13.60
CA GLY A 34 0.43 -4.25 -13.70
C GLY A 34 -0.80 -4.46 -14.58
N ASP A 35 -0.63 -5.05 -15.77
CA ASP A 35 -1.75 -5.38 -16.67
C ASP A 35 -2.75 -6.35 -16.01
N ALA A 36 -2.26 -7.36 -15.27
CA ALA A 36 -3.10 -8.32 -14.55
C ALA A 36 -3.88 -7.67 -13.39
N LEU A 37 -3.24 -6.77 -12.63
CA LEU A 37 -3.89 -6.03 -11.56
C LEU A 37 -4.96 -5.09 -12.10
N LEU A 38 -4.69 -4.40 -13.20
CA LEU A 38 -5.66 -3.54 -13.90
C LEU A 38 -6.89 -4.35 -14.38
N ALA A 39 -6.67 -5.56 -14.92
CA ALA A 39 -7.75 -6.47 -15.35
C ALA A 39 -8.58 -7.03 -14.17
N ALA A 40 -8.08 -6.93 -12.95
CA ALA A 40 -8.75 -7.37 -11.71
C ALA A 40 -9.22 -6.21 -10.82
N PRO A 41 -9.50 -5.05 -11.38
CA PRO A 41 -9.58 -3.67 -10.87
C PRO A 41 -8.87 -3.41 -9.53
N VAL A 42 -7.58 -3.74 -9.43
CA VAL A 42 -6.68 -3.32 -8.35
C VAL A 42 -5.76 -2.22 -8.91
N LEU A 43 -6.05 -0.98 -8.57
CA LEU A 43 -5.48 0.18 -9.26
C LEU A 43 -4.32 0.83 -8.49
N VAL A 44 -4.07 0.41 -7.25
CA VAL A 44 -2.98 0.94 -6.42
C VAL A 44 -1.92 -0.13 -6.22
N MET A 45 -0.68 0.18 -6.60
CA MET A 45 0.45 -0.75 -6.55
C MET A 45 1.70 -0.04 -6.03
N GLU A 46 2.49 -0.70 -5.19
CA GLU A 46 3.82 -0.26 -4.79
C GLU A 46 4.90 -1.26 -5.22
N VAL A 47 6.06 -0.75 -5.65
CA VAL A 47 7.29 -1.52 -5.78
C VAL A 47 8.18 -1.19 -4.60
N THR A 48 8.60 -2.21 -3.84
CA THR A 48 9.43 -1.96 -2.65
C THR A 48 10.88 -1.67 -3.03
N LEU A 49 11.53 -0.67 -2.40
CA LEU A 49 12.89 -0.24 -2.76
C LEU A 49 13.99 -1.28 -2.49
N ASN A 50 13.68 -2.36 -1.79
CA ASN A 50 14.57 -3.52 -1.67
C ASN A 50 14.39 -4.55 -2.82
N THR A 51 13.56 -4.24 -3.80
CA THR A 51 13.47 -4.95 -5.09
C THR A 51 14.62 -4.48 -5.99
N PRO A 52 15.42 -5.37 -6.61
CA PRO A 52 16.45 -4.97 -7.55
C PRO A 52 15.90 -4.07 -8.66
N GLY A 53 16.55 -2.94 -8.94
CA GLY A 53 16.13 -2.00 -9.97
C GLY A 53 14.82 -1.25 -9.70
N ALA A 54 14.33 -1.22 -8.46
CA ALA A 54 13.01 -0.69 -8.09
C ALA A 54 12.70 0.69 -8.68
N LEU A 55 13.64 1.63 -8.68
CA LEU A 55 13.43 2.97 -9.22
C LEU A 55 13.18 2.96 -10.72
N GLU A 56 13.87 2.11 -11.46
CA GLU A 56 13.65 1.95 -12.90
C GLU A 56 12.31 1.27 -13.18
N LEU A 57 11.97 0.24 -12.41
CA LEU A 57 10.67 -0.43 -12.50
C LEU A 57 9.50 0.54 -12.24
N ILE A 58 9.65 1.45 -11.26
CA ILE A 58 8.67 2.51 -11.01
C ILE A 58 8.53 3.43 -12.22
N ARG A 59 9.64 3.88 -12.85
CA ARG A 59 9.60 4.71 -14.07
C ARG A 59 8.85 4.00 -15.20
N MET A 60 9.16 2.73 -15.42
CA MET A 60 8.52 1.92 -16.48
C MET A 60 7.00 1.76 -16.23
N LEU A 61 6.60 1.45 -15.01
CA LEU A 61 5.19 1.35 -14.63
C LEU A 61 4.46 2.69 -14.81
N ARG A 62 5.09 3.80 -14.38
CA ARG A 62 4.53 5.15 -14.57
C ARG A 62 4.37 5.50 -16.05
N ALA A 63 5.34 5.17 -16.89
CA ALA A 63 5.26 5.40 -18.33
C ALA A 63 4.16 4.54 -18.99
N ARG A 64 4.02 3.27 -18.56
CA ARG A 64 3.06 2.30 -19.14
C ARG A 64 1.62 2.58 -18.73
N PHE A 65 1.38 2.84 -17.44
CA PHE A 65 0.02 2.90 -16.89
C PHE A 65 -0.51 4.32 -16.69
N SER A 66 0.37 5.34 -16.71
CA SER A 66 0.00 6.75 -16.66
C SER A 66 -1.06 7.07 -15.60
N GLU A 67 -2.31 7.32 -16.01
CA GLU A 67 -3.43 7.66 -15.13
C GLU A 67 -4.33 6.47 -14.78
N ASN A 68 -4.10 5.31 -15.39
CA ASN A 68 -4.92 4.11 -15.17
C ASN A 68 -4.61 3.41 -13.85
N MET A 69 -3.40 3.59 -13.32
CA MET A 69 -2.96 3.03 -12.05
C MET A 69 -2.16 4.05 -11.23
N TYR A 70 -2.19 3.90 -9.93
CA TYR A 70 -1.41 4.68 -8.98
C TYR A 70 -0.20 3.86 -8.53
N ILE A 71 0.99 4.30 -8.93
CA ILE A 71 2.24 3.61 -8.67
C ILE A 71 3.01 4.31 -7.55
N GLY A 72 3.30 3.56 -6.51
CA GLY A 72 4.05 4.02 -5.34
C GLY A 72 5.37 3.28 -5.14
N ALA A 73 6.14 3.76 -4.16
CA ALA A 73 7.34 3.11 -3.67
C ALA A 73 7.16 2.62 -2.23
N GLY A 74 7.38 1.32 -2.00
CA GLY A 74 7.39 0.73 -0.66
C GLY A 74 8.79 0.66 -0.05
N THR A 75 8.85 0.41 1.26
CA THR A 75 10.11 0.29 2.01
C THR A 75 10.98 1.55 1.95
N VAL A 76 10.34 2.72 1.91
CA VAL A 76 11.00 4.03 1.94
C VAL A 76 11.33 4.38 3.39
N ARG A 77 12.59 4.25 3.80
CA ARG A 77 13.03 4.35 5.18
C ARG A 77 13.80 5.63 5.51
N THR A 78 14.28 6.35 4.50
CA THR A 78 15.07 7.56 4.65
C THR A 78 14.60 8.66 3.71
N ALA A 79 14.93 9.93 4.02
CA ALA A 79 14.62 11.06 3.16
C ALA A 79 15.24 10.93 1.76
N ASN A 80 16.49 10.46 1.66
CA ASN A 80 17.14 10.24 0.37
C ASN A 80 16.40 9.19 -0.48
N GLN A 81 15.90 8.11 0.15
CA GLN A 81 15.08 7.11 -0.54
C GLN A 81 13.74 7.69 -0.99
N PHE A 82 13.14 8.56 -0.18
CA PHE A 82 11.92 9.28 -0.55
C PHE A 82 12.15 10.15 -1.79
N ASP A 83 13.18 11.00 -1.78
CA ASP A 83 13.50 11.88 -2.91
C ASP A 83 13.78 11.08 -4.19
N ALA A 84 14.54 9.99 -4.09
CA ALA A 84 14.82 9.11 -5.22
C ALA A 84 13.54 8.45 -5.78
N ALA A 85 12.63 8.01 -4.90
CA ALA A 85 11.35 7.42 -5.29
C ALA A 85 10.45 8.44 -6.02
N VAL A 86 10.34 9.65 -5.49
CA VAL A 86 9.56 10.74 -6.11
C VAL A 86 10.16 11.15 -7.45
N ALA A 87 11.49 11.26 -7.55
CA ALA A 87 12.19 11.53 -8.81
C ALA A 87 12.02 10.40 -9.84
N ALA A 88 11.78 9.17 -9.40
CA ALA A 88 11.41 8.05 -10.26
C ALA A 88 9.92 8.05 -10.69
N GLY A 89 9.12 8.99 -10.18
CA GLY A 89 7.71 9.13 -10.53
C GLY A 89 6.73 8.45 -9.57
N ALA A 90 7.19 7.99 -8.38
CA ALA A 90 6.28 7.45 -7.37
C ALA A 90 5.25 8.53 -6.95
N GLN A 91 3.97 8.16 -6.96
CA GLN A 91 2.85 9.05 -6.62
C GLN A 91 2.53 9.02 -5.12
N PHE A 92 2.99 8.02 -4.43
CA PHE A 92 2.93 7.86 -2.98
C PHE A 92 4.09 7.00 -2.50
N THR A 93 4.36 7.05 -1.21
CA THR A 93 5.41 6.23 -0.60
C THR A 93 4.92 5.53 0.67
N VAL A 94 5.48 4.37 0.97
CA VAL A 94 5.12 3.54 2.12
C VAL A 94 6.38 3.11 2.87
N ALA A 95 6.34 3.13 4.18
CA ALA A 95 7.45 2.68 5.03
C ALA A 95 7.04 1.50 5.93
N PRO A 96 8.00 0.65 6.36
CA PRO A 96 7.72 -0.40 7.34
C PRO A 96 7.66 0.13 8.79
N GLY A 97 8.14 1.32 9.05
CA GLY A 97 8.18 1.96 10.37
C GLY A 97 8.08 3.47 10.27
N LEU A 98 8.02 4.15 11.40
CA LEU A 98 7.92 5.60 11.50
C LEU A 98 9.31 6.26 11.49
N ASN A 99 9.54 7.11 10.50
CA ASN A 99 10.68 8.03 10.47
C ASN A 99 10.16 9.47 10.30
N PRO A 100 10.19 10.31 11.36
CA PRO A 100 9.69 11.68 11.30
C PRO A 100 10.33 12.56 10.23
N ALA A 101 11.59 12.29 9.87
CA ALA A 101 12.27 13.03 8.80
C ALA A 101 11.63 12.76 7.43
N VAL A 102 11.23 11.51 7.16
CA VAL A 102 10.53 11.16 5.91
C VAL A 102 9.12 11.76 5.89
N VAL A 103 8.40 11.74 7.01
CA VAL A 103 7.08 12.39 7.12
C VAL A 103 7.18 13.89 6.82
N THR A 104 8.18 14.56 7.41
CA THR A 104 8.42 15.99 7.18
C THR A 104 8.76 16.28 5.72
N GLN A 105 9.60 15.45 5.10
CA GLN A 105 9.99 15.59 3.69
C GLN A 105 8.78 15.39 2.75
N ALA A 106 7.97 14.39 3.02
CA ALA A 106 6.76 14.11 2.24
C ALA A 106 5.75 15.27 2.27
N ARG A 107 5.56 15.88 3.45
CA ARG A 107 4.72 17.08 3.59
C ARG A 107 5.23 18.26 2.78
N LYS A 108 6.55 18.49 2.78
CA LYS A 108 7.17 19.57 1.99
C LYS A 108 7.02 19.34 0.49
N ALA A 109 7.06 18.08 0.06
CA ALA A 109 6.93 17.67 -1.34
C ALA A 109 5.47 17.56 -1.82
N ASP A 110 4.48 17.72 -0.93
CA ASP A 110 3.05 17.51 -1.19
C ASP A 110 2.76 16.11 -1.76
N ILE A 111 3.43 15.08 -1.22
CA ILE A 111 3.30 13.67 -1.61
C ILE A 111 2.78 12.85 -0.42
N LEU A 112 1.82 11.96 -0.67
CA LEU A 112 1.35 11.01 0.36
C LEU A 112 2.49 10.09 0.79
N HIS A 113 2.80 10.10 2.08
CA HIS A 113 3.63 9.10 2.74
C HIS A 113 2.80 8.33 3.76
N ILE A 114 2.85 7.00 3.70
CA ILE A 114 2.14 6.08 4.61
C ILE A 114 3.20 5.45 5.52
N PRO A 115 3.50 6.05 6.69
CA PRO A 115 4.48 5.50 7.62
C PRO A 115 3.94 4.24 8.28
N GLY A 116 4.84 3.31 8.63
CA GLY A 116 4.53 2.11 9.38
C GLY A 116 4.45 2.39 10.88
N VAL A 117 3.45 1.82 11.53
CA VAL A 117 3.25 1.89 12.99
C VAL A 117 2.76 0.53 13.49
N TYR A 118 2.97 0.26 14.77
CA TYR A 118 2.39 -0.90 15.42
C TYR A 118 1.67 -0.55 16.73
N THR A 119 2.13 0.48 17.46
CA THR A 119 1.59 0.90 18.76
C THR A 119 0.77 2.18 18.65
N ALA A 120 -0.09 2.43 19.66
CA ALA A 120 -0.85 3.68 19.77
C ALA A 120 0.07 4.92 19.79
N THR A 121 1.16 4.87 20.53
CA THR A 121 2.13 5.98 20.61
C THR A 121 2.74 6.31 19.25
N GLU A 122 3.10 5.30 18.46
CA GLU A 122 3.59 5.52 17.10
C GLU A 122 2.50 6.10 16.19
N ALA A 123 1.27 5.62 16.32
CA ALA A 123 0.15 6.12 15.55
C ALA A 123 -0.15 7.60 15.85
N GLU A 124 -0.22 7.98 17.12
CA GLU A 124 -0.40 9.37 17.55
C GLU A 124 0.76 10.25 17.08
N THR A 125 2.00 9.76 17.21
CA THR A 125 3.20 10.49 16.75
C THR A 125 3.15 10.75 15.24
N ALA A 126 2.78 9.75 14.45
CA ALA A 126 2.66 9.87 13.00
C ALA A 126 1.53 10.83 12.60
N SER A 127 0.37 10.73 13.28
CA SER A 127 -0.79 11.61 13.05
C SER A 127 -0.46 13.06 13.41
N ALA A 128 0.14 13.31 14.56
CA ALA A 128 0.60 14.64 14.98
C ALA A 128 1.63 15.25 14.01
N ALA A 129 2.48 14.41 13.37
CA ALA A 129 3.37 14.83 12.30
C ALA A 129 2.63 15.13 10.98
N GLY A 130 1.32 14.86 10.89
CA GLY A 130 0.45 15.17 9.75
C GLY A 130 0.23 14.00 8.78
N SER A 131 0.54 12.75 9.17
CA SER A 131 0.20 11.58 8.38
C SER A 131 -1.31 11.31 8.45
N ARG A 132 -1.95 11.10 7.29
CA ARG A 132 -3.40 10.89 7.18
C ARG A 132 -3.78 9.42 7.11
N LEU A 133 -2.85 8.57 6.69
CA LEU A 133 -3.04 7.15 6.50
C LEU A 133 -1.81 6.44 7.03
N LEU A 134 -1.98 5.44 7.88
CA LEU A 134 -0.89 4.74 8.55
C LEU A 134 -0.89 3.27 8.18
N LYS A 135 0.28 2.71 7.87
CA LYS A 135 0.44 1.28 7.68
C LYS A 135 0.53 0.60 9.05
N LEU A 136 -0.41 -0.27 9.38
CA LEU A 136 -0.29 -1.16 10.54
C LEU A 136 0.56 -2.37 10.16
N PHE A 137 1.79 -2.48 10.71
CA PHE A 137 2.73 -3.53 10.32
C PHE A 137 3.61 -3.99 11.50
N PRO A 138 3.83 -5.30 11.66
CA PRO A 138 3.25 -6.42 10.92
C PRO A 138 1.85 -6.82 11.44
N ALA A 139 0.82 -6.73 10.59
CA ALA A 139 -0.57 -6.85 11.00
C ALA A 139 -0.98 -8.26 11.47
N ASN A 140 -0.34 -9.31 10.91
CA ASN A 140 -0.64 -10.70 11.24
C ASN A 140 -0.36 -11.07 12.72
N ILE A 141 0.45 -10.29 13.43
CA ILE A 141 0.76 -10.57 14.85
C ILE A 141 -0.44 -10.27 15.73
N GLY A 142 -1.09 -9.11 15.52
CA GLY A 142 -2.24 -8.70 16.33
C GLY A 142 -3.59 -9.09 15.75
N GLY A 143 -3.66 -9.28 14.45
CA GLY A 143 -4.90 -9.62 13.75
C GLY A 143 -5.94 -8.48 13.72
N PRO A 144 -7.14 -8.73 13.13
CA PRO A 144 -8.21 -7.74 13.06
C PRO A 144 -8.70 -7.25 14.43
N ALA A 145 -8.64 -8.09 15.48
CA ALA A 145 -9.01 -7.71 16.83
C ALA A 145 -8.11 -6.60 17.39
N TYR A 146 -6.82 -6.65 17.10
CA TYR A 146 -5.87 -5.62 17.50
C TYR A 146 -6.15 -4.28 16.79
N LEU A 147 -6.42 -4.32 15.48
CA LEU A 147 -6.82 -3.12 14.73
C LEU A 147 -8.06 -2.49 15.35
N LYS A 148 -9.08 -3.29 15.66
CA LYS A 148 -10.33 -2.81 16.29
C LYS A 148 -10.05 -2.16 17.65
N ALA A 149 -9.22 -2.78 18.48
CA ALA A 149 -8.83 -2.24 19.79
C ALA A 149 -8.04 -0.94 19.68
N LEU A 150 -7.10 -0.87 18.71
CA LEU A 150 -6.29 0.32 18.46
C LEU A 150 -7.14 1.51 17.97
N ARG A 151 -8.13 1.24 17.10
CA ARG A 151 -9.03 2.25 16.54
C ARG A 151 -10.08 2.77 17.54
N ALA A 152 -10.39 2.02 18.60
CA ALA A 152 -11.42 2.44 19.54
C ALA A 152 -11.13 3.82 20.17
N PRO A 153 -9.92 4.12 20.67
CA PRO A 153 -9.54 5.45 21.13
C PRO A 153 -8.98 6.37 20.01
N LEU A 154 -8.60 5.83 18.84
CA LEU A 154 -7.97 6.55 17.72
C LEU A 154 -8.88 6.51 16.48
N ASP A 155 -10.13 6.96 16.65
CA ASP A 155 -11.20 6.83 15.63
C ASP A 155 -11.00 7.77 14.42
N ASP A 156 -10.21 8.81 14.58
CA ASP A 156 -9.79 9.76 13.54
C ASP A 156 -8.59 9.28 12.71
N ILE A 157 -7.90 8.20 13.13
CA ILE A 157 -6.73 7.67 12.44
C ILE A 157 -7.14 6.55 11.49
N GLN A 158 -6.65 6.62 10.26
CA GLN A 158 -6.93 5.65 9.21
C GLN A 158 -5.77 4.66 9.07
N PHE A 159 -6.07 3.35 9.13
CA PHE A 159 -5.05 2.30 9.09
C PHE A 159 -5.13 1.43 7.84
N VAL A 160 -3.96 1.09 7.29
CA VAL A 160 -3.75 0.13 6.21
C VAL A 160 -2.99 -1.07 6.79
N PRO A 161 -3.68 -2.08 7.32
CA PRO A 161 -3.01 -3.29 7.79
C PRO A 161 -2.26 -3.97 6.65
N THR A 162 -1.06 -4.45 6.98
CA THR A 162 -0.13 -5.07 6.02
C THR A 162 0.60 -6.24 6.68
N GLY A 163 0.70 -7.35 5.97
CA GLY A 163 1.37 -8.58 6.46
C GLY A 163 0.37 -9.67 6.82
N GLY A 164 0.48 -10.82 6.14
CA GLY A 164 -0.38 -11.98 6.33
C GLY A 164 -1.83 -11.79 5.88
N ILE A 165 -2.08 -10.85 4.98
CA ILE A 165 -3.42 -10.55 4.46
C ILE A 165 -3.60 -11.23 3.10
N GLY A 166 -4.75 -11.86 2.93
CA GLY A 166 -5.17 -12.53 1.71
C GLY A 166 -6.68 -12.64 1.60
N PRO A 167 -7.20 -13.29 0.55
CA PRO A 167 -8.64 -13.45 0.36
C PRO A 167 -9.38 -14.06 1.57
N ASP A 168 -8.72 -14.99 2.27
CA ASP A 168 -9.33 -15.73 3.39
C ASP A 168 -9.62 -14.87 4.61
N ASN A 169 -8.95 -13.73 4.78
CA ASN A 169 -9.09 -12.85 5.94
C ASN A 169 -9.39 -11.39 5.62
N ALA A 170 -9.41 -10.99 4.36
CA ALA A 170 -9.64 -9.61 3.95
C ALA A 170 -10.96 -9.03 4.49
N ALA A 171 -12.04 -9.82 4.46
CA ALA A 171 -13.35 -9.42 5.00
C ALA A 171 -13.29 -9.14 6.52
N ALA A 172 -12.50 -9.88 7.27
CA ALA A 172 -12.34 -9.64 8.71
C ALA A 172 -11.61 -8.32 9.01
N TRP A 173 -10.62 -7.97 8.18
CA TRP A 173 -9.93 -6.69 8.27
C TRP A 173 -10.84 -5.51 7.90
N ALA A 174 -11.66 -5.67 6.86
CA ALA A 174 -12.66 -4.66 6.49
C ALA A 174 -13.64 -4.41 7.64
N ARG A 175 -14.24 -5.46 8.22
CA ARG A 175 -15.14 -5.35 9.39
C ARG A 175 -14.46 -4.77 10.64
N ALA A 176 -13.14 -4.91 10.77
CA ALA A 176 -12.38 -4.28 11.83
C ALA A 176 -12.12 -2.78 11.58
N GLY A 177 -12.52 -2.27 10.43
CA GLY A 177 -12.42 -0.86 10.04
C GLY A 177 -11.08 -0.49 9.43
N ALA A 178 -10.41 -1.41 8.72
CA ALA A 178 -9.28 -1.06 7.88
C ALA A 178 -9.70 -0.05 6.80
N ALA A 179 -8.87 0.94 6.53
CA ALA A 179 -9.10 1.93 5.48
C ALA A 179 -8.74 1.41 4.08
N ALA A 180 -7.80 0.50 4.01
CA ALA A 180 -7.37 -0.28 2.85
C ALA A 180 -6.50 -1.44 3.34
N LEU A 181 -6.10 -2.35 2.47
CA LEU A 181 -5.24 -3.51 2.75
C LEU A 181 -3.94 -3.42 1.97
N GLY A 182 -2.79 -3.62 2.63
CA GLY A 182 -1.50 -3.81 1.97
C GLY A 182 -1.24 -5.31 1.76
N VAL A 183 -1.25 -5.78 0.52
CA VAL A 183 -1.22 -7.21 0.20
C VAL A 183 -0.02 -7.55 -0.67
N GLY A 184 0.88 -8.37 -0.14
CA GLY A 184 2.13 -8.79 -0.80
C GLY A 184 2.06 -10.22 -1.32
N SER A 185 2.79 -11.13 -0.67
CA SER A 185 3.05 -12.50 -1.15
C SER A 185 1.81 -13.39 -1.32
N SER A 186 0.70 -13.09 -0.69
CA SER A 186 -0.57 -13.79 -0.93
C SER A 186 -1.22 -13.41 -2.27
N LEU A 187 -0.84 -12.27 -2.85
CA LEU A 187 -1.31 -11.76 -4.13
C LEU A 187 -0.24 -11.96 -5.22
N VAL A 188 0.93 -11.35 -5.05
CA VAL A 188 2.07 -11.47 -5.95
C VAL A 188 3.07 -12.46 -5.37
N THR A 189 3.02 -13.70 -5.83
CA THR A 189 3.75 -14.83 -5.24
C THR A 189 5.20 -14.95 -5.73
N GLY A 190 5.54 -14.33 -6.86
CA GLY A 190 6.90 -14.35 -7.40
C GLY A 190 6.95 -14.24 -8.92
N PRO A 191 8.17 -14.23 -9.51
CA PRO A 191 8.38 -13.98 -10.92
C PRO A 191 7.81 -15.07 -11.85
N HIS A 192 7.60 -16.27 -11.34
CA HIS A 192 7.05 -17.41 -12.10
C HIS A 192 5.53 -17.56 -11.97
N GLN A 193 4.86 -16.66 -11.25
CA GLN A 193 3.42 -16.70 -11.09
C GLN A 193 2.71 -16.55 -12.44
N PRO A 194 1.78 -17.46 -12.81
CA PRO A 194 0.91 -17.27 -13.96
C PRO A 194 0.02 -16.04 -13.78
N MET A 195 -0.15 -15.22 -14.82
CA MET A 195 -0.97 -14.00 -14.71
C MET A 195 -2.45 -14.33 -14.47
N ALA A 196 -2.95 -15.44 -14.98
CA ALA A 196 -4.31 -15.92 -14.69
C ALA A 196 -4.51 -16.20 -13.18
N ASP A 197 -3.51 -16.77 -12.49
CA ASP A 197 -3.56 -16.97 -11.03
C ASP A 197 -3.56 -15.63 -10.29
N LEU A 198 -2.72 -14.68 -10.70
CA LEU A 198 -2.73 -13.34 -10.12
C LEU A 198 -4.09 -12.65 -10.26
N ILE A 199 -4.69 -12.68 -11.44
CA ILE A 199 -6.02 -12.10 -11.70
C ILE A 199 -7.08 -12.78 -10.81
N GLN A 200 -7.05 -14.10 -10.69
CA GLN A 200 -7.99 -14.83 -9.85
C GLN A 200 -7.84 -14.44 -8.36
N ARG A 201 -6.62 -14.39 -7.84
CA ARG A 201 -6.34 -13.95 -6.46
C ARG A 201 -6.77 -12.51 -6.20
N ALA A 202 -6.49 -11.61 -7.13
CA ALA A 202 -6.87 -10.21 -7.02
C ALA A 202 -8.39 -10.03 -6.99
N ARG A 203 -9.13 -10.76 -7.84
CA ARG A 203 -10.60 -10.76 -7.83
C ARG A 203 -11.18 -11.34 -6.54
N ALA A 204 -10.65 -12.48 -6.08
CA ALA A 204 -11.07 -13.07 -4.81
C ALA A 204 -10.82 -12.14 -3.61
N LEU A 205 -9.65 -11.46 -3.59
CA LEU A 205 -9.32 -10.46 -2.59
C LEU A 205 -10.30 -9.27 -2.63
N ARG A 206 -10.60 -8.75 -3.81
CA ARG A 206 -11.57 -7.67 -4.03
C ARG A 206 -12.94 -8.05 -3.50
N GLN A 207 -13.45 -9.19 -3.88
CA GLN A 207 -14.75 -9.71 -3.42
C GLN A 207 -14.81 -9.85 -1.91
N ALA A 208 -13.75 -10.39 -1.28
CA ALA A 208 -13.67 -10.53 0.17
C ALA A 208 -13.64 -9.16 0.88
N TRP A 209 -12.89 -8.19 0.35
CA TRP A 209 -12.84 -6.82 0.85
C TRP A 209 -14.22 -6.13 0.80
N GLU A 210 -14.88 -6.20 -0.36
CA GLU A 210 -16.20 -5.59 -0.58
C GLU A 210 -17.28 -6.22 0.31
N SER A 211 -17.28 -7.56 0.46
CA SER A 211 -18.21 -8.25 1.34
C SER A 211 -18.03 -7.88 2.80
N GLY A 212 -16.78 -7.62 3.24
CA GLY A 212 -16.48 -7.16 4.58
C GLY A 212 -17.00 -5.75 4.85
N ASN A 213 -16.84 -4.83 3.90
CA ASN A 213 -17.30 -3.44 4.01
C ASN A 213 -18.84 -3.32 3.96
N ALA A 214 -19.52 -4.15 3.19
CA ALA A 214 -20.99 -4.16 3.15
C ALA A 214 -21.64 -4.62 4.47
N SER A 215 -20.86 -5.25 5.36
CA SER A 215 -21.31 -5.80 6.64
C SER A 215 -20.81 -4.99 7.84
N ALA A 216 -20.09 -3.90 7.62
CA ALA A 216 -19.54 -3.00 8.63
C ALA A 216 -20.44 -1.77 8.80
#